data_6455c53cc64b0134836003becde9116e
#
_entry.id   6455c53cc64b0134836003becde9116e
#
_cell.length_a   1.000
_cell.length_b   1.000
_cell.length_c   1.000
_cell.angle_alpha   90.00
_cell.angle_beta   90.00
_cell.angle_gamma   90.00
#
_symmetry.space_group_name_H-M   'P 1'
#
loop_
_entity.id
_entity.type
_entity.pdbx_description
1 polymer ?
#
loop_
_entity_poly.entity_id
_entity_poly.type
_entity_poly.pdbx_seq_one_letter_code
_entity_poly.pdbx_strand_id
1 'polypeptide(L)'
;MKPKTLLALLLPLAFMSGTAQARPSVDKLVEYFSIIAFGSEIDGVAAHQSVRKWQGPIRYKLAGLTKDAKTFRPIIQRHTKALTRYSRIEFKEVPGKAPGEELIIWFSKPDGMLKAARLLEKNERVIRRLAQERTCFFLTYHLPPGRLVKSMIVINVEREFALTEHCLLEELSQSLGLPNDSPLVTPSIFNTRDRLTKLSFIDKVLIRTLYDPRLKAGTPKKLALRQVRAIIKELARGK
;
A
#
# COMPACT_ATOMS: atom_id res chain seq x y z
N MET A 1 1.84 -67.64 35.76
CA MET A 1 1.55 -66.23 35.56
C MET A 1 2.81 -65.54 35.04
N LYS A 2 2.81 -65.11 33.75
CA LYS A 2 3.94 -64.40 33.13
C LYS A 2 3.68 -62.89 33.18
N PRO A 3 4.65 -62.03 33.55
CA PRO A 3 4.45 -60.59 33.55
C PRO A 3 4.40 -60.03 32.13
N LYS A 4 3.41 -59.17 31.82
CA LYS A 4 3.33 -58.41 30.57
C LYS A 4 4.18 -57.16 30.72
N THR A 5 5.28 -57.09 29.95
CA THR A 5 6.12 -55.90 29.82
C THR A 5 5.42 -54.88 28.95
N LEU A 6 5.08 -53.72 29.51
CA LEU A 6 4.50 -52.58 28.82
C LEU A 6 5.67 -51.78 28.17
N LEU A 7 5.78 -51.82 26.85
CA LEU A 7 6.76 -51.03 26.08
C LEU A 7 6.18 -49.64 25.85
N ALA A 8 6.66 -48.66 26.60
CA ALA A 8 6.28 -47.27 26.41
C ALA A 8 6.99 -46.70 25.15
N LEU A 9 6.20 -46.40 24.12
CA LEU A 9 6.66 -45.77 22.89
C LEU A 9 6.83 -44.26 23.16
N LEU A 10 8.07 -43.81 23.32
CA LEU A 10 8.42 -42.39 23.38
C LEU A 10 8.44 -41.83 21.94
N LEU A 11 7.40 -41.11 21.56
CA LEU A 11 7.42 -40.32 20.31
C LEU A 11 8.32 -39.08 20.54
N PRO A 12 9.29 -38.80 19.66
CA PRO A 12 10.06 -37.56 19.72
C PRO A 12 9.17 -36.37 19.31
N LEU A 13 8.99 -35.39 20.22
CA LEU A 13 8.45 -34.08 19.87
C LEU A 13 9.42 -33.38 18.93
N ALA A 14 9.14 -33.38 17.63
CA ALA A 14 9.84 -32.54 16.67
C ALA A 14 9.48 -31.07 16.94
N PHE A 15 10.36 -30.33 17.59
CA PHE A 15 10.28 -28.88 17.67
C PHE A 15 10.42 -28.32 16.23
N MET A 16 9.33 -27.93 15.62
CA MET A 16 9.34 -27.11 14.42
C MET A 16 9.89 -25.72 14.80
N SER A 17 11.21 -25.57 14.67
CA SER A 17 11.87 -24.26 14.73
C SER A 17 11.39 -23.44 13.55
N GLY A 18 10.35 -22.64 13.75
CA GLY A 18 9.94 -21.63 12.78
C GLY A 18 11.11 -20.70 12.53
N THR A 19 11.69 -20.74 11.33
CA THR A 19 12.73 -19.80 10.91
C THR A 19 12.15 -18.40 10.91
N ALA A 20 12.43 -17.62 11.95
CA ALA A 20 12.11 -16.19 11.96
C ALA A 20 12.85 -15.56 10.76
N GLN A 21 12.09 -15.09 9.77
CA GLN A 21 12.65 -14.44 8.59
C GLN A 21 13.51 -13.25 9.04
N ALA A 22 14.79 -13.26 8.70
CA ALA A 22 15.73 -12.22 9.09
C ALA A 22 15.27 -10.86 8.53
N ARG A 23 15.32 -9.83 9.36
CA ARG A 23 14.97 -8.47 8.92
C ARG A 23 15.91 -8.01 7.81
N PRO A 24 15.42 -7.36 6.75
CA PRO A 24 16.26 -6.83 5.69
C PRO A 24 17.29 -5.83 6.25
N SER A 25 18.48 -5.81 5.65
CA SER A 25 19.52 -4.83 5.99
C SER A 25 19.07 -3.40 5.66
N VAL A 26 19.75 -2.40 6.23
CA VAL A 26 19.52 -0.98 5.92
C VAL A 26 19.65 -0.72 4.42
N ASP A 27 20.68 -1.29 3.77
CA ASP A 27 20.92 -1.12 2.34
C ASP A 27 19.76 -1.69 1.51
N LYS A 28 19.26 -2.85 1.89
CA LYS A 28 18.12 -3.48 1.22
C LYS A 28 16.82 -2.68 1.40
N LEU A 29 16.58 -2.14 2.58
CA LEU A 29 15.41 -1.26 2.82
C LEU A 29 15.52 0.06 2.03
N VAL A 30 16.70 0.63 1.85
CA VAL A 30 16.93 1.81 0.99
C VAL A 30 16.68 1.48 -0.48
N GLU A 31 17.14 0.32 -0.94
CA GLU A 31 16.85 -0.19 -2.29
C GLU A 31 15.33 -0.35 -2.49
N TYR A 32 14.64 -1.00 -1.54
CA TYR A 32 13.19 -1.16 -1.58
C TYR A 32 12.47 0.19 -1.62
N PHE A 33 12.86 1.12 -0.76
CA PHE A 33 12.29 2.48 -0.81
C PHE A 33 12.50 3.13 -2.19
N SER A 34 13.70 2.98 -2.78
CA SER A 34 13.98 3.53 -4.11
C SER A 34 13.09 2.93 -5.20
N ILE A 35 12.87 1.62 -5.16
CA ILE A 35 11.99 0.92 -6.11
C ILE A 35 10.54 1.39 -5.96
N ILE A 36 10.03 1.39 -4.74
CA ILE A 36 8.61 1.62 -4.47
C ILE A 36 8.23 3.11 -4.58
N ALA A 37 9.05 4.02 -4.06
CA ALA A 37 8.72 5.45 -4.05
C ALA A 37 9.00 6.17 -5.37
N PHE A 38 9.94 5.66 -6.18
CA PHE A 38 10.39 6.33 -7.40
C PHE A 38 10.11 5.53 -8.68
N GLY A 39 9.61 4.30 -8.58
CA GLY A 39 9.17 3.49 -9.71
C GLY A 39 7.81 3.94 -10.25
N SER A 40 7.31 3.21 -11.25
CA SER A 40 5.97 3.34 -11.80
C SER A 40 5.48 1.96 -12.23
N GLU A 41 4.29 1.59 -11.82
CA GLU A 41 3.62 0.34 -12.24
C GLU A 41 3.09 0.42 -13.67
N ILE A 42 2.83 1.63 -14.14
CA ILE A 42 2.22 1.84 -15.45
C ILE A 42 3.31 1.97 -16.50
N ASP A 43 3.37 1.02 -17.43
CA ASP A 43 4.28 1.07 -18.55
C ASP A 43 4.09 2.35 -19.39
N GLY A 44 5.21 3.03 -19.68
CA GLY A 44 5.22 4.30 -20.40
C GLY A 44 4.92 5.53 -19.55
N VAL A 45 4.67 5.37 -18.25
CA VAL A 45 4.68 6.46 -17.27
C VAL A 45 6.07 6.59 -16.68
N ALA A 46 6.64 7.80 -16.79
CA ALA A 46 7.99 8.07 -16.32
C ALA A 46 8.13 7.84 -14.80
N ALA A 47 9.21 7.19 -14.40
CA ALA A 47 9.60 7.04 -13.01
C ALA A 47 9.75 8.41 -12.33
N HIS A 48 9.42 8.47 -11.04
CA HIS A 48 9.41 9.72 -10.29
C HIS A 48 10.82 10.18 -9.96
N GLN A 49 11.11 11.45 -10.22
CA GLN A 49 12.42 12.03 -9.95
C GLN A 49 12.51 12.80 -8.62
N SER A 50 11.40 12.91 -7.92
CA SER A 50 11.31 13.57 -6.62
C SER A 50 10.26 12.92 -5.72
N VAL A 51 10.39 13.15 -4.42
CA VAL A 51 9.45 12.68 -3.39
C VAL A 51 8.08 13.29 -3.62
N ARG A 52 7.07 12.43 -3.64
CA ARG A 52 5.65 12.83 -3.65
C ARG A 52 4.97 12.33 -2.40
N LYS A 53 4.25 13.20 -1.69
CA LYS A 53 3.49 12.82 -0.50
C LYS A 53 2.42 13.84 -0.13
N TRP A 54 1.46 13.43 0.68
CA TRP A 54 0.49 14.33 1.29
C TRP A 54 1.14 15.21 2.34
N GLN A 55 0.61 16.42 2.50
CA GLN A 55 1.11 17.40 3.48
C GLN A 55 0.06 17.77 4.54
N GLY A 56 -1.10 17.11 4.51
CA GLY A 56 -2.19 17.33 5.45
C GLY A 56 -3.12 16.12 5.51
N PRO A 57 -4.19 16.20 6.29
CA PRO A 57 -5.17 15.13 6.39
C PRO A 57 -5.81 14.83 5.03
N ILE A 58 -6.18 13.58 4.83
CA ILE A 58 -6.83 13.09 3.62
C ILE A 58 -8.32 12.92 3.93
N ARG A 59 -9.16 13.76 3.35
CA ARG A 59 -10.61 13.55 3.39
C ARG A 59 -10.99 12.57 2.29
N TYR A 60 -11.62 11.47 2.65
CA TYR A 60 -12.00 10.47 1.68
C TYR A 60 -13.50 10.23 1.66
N LYS A 61 -14.01 9.83 0.50
CA LYS A 61 -15.39 9.37 0.35
C LYS A 61 -15.44 8.02 -0.34
N LEU A 62 -16.48 7.25 -0.02
CA LEU A 62 -16.83 6.01 -0.69
C LEU A 62 -17.84 6.31 -1.78
N ALA A 63 -17.63 5.76 -2.97
CA ALA A 63 -18.43 6.02 -4.15
C ALA A 63 -18.69 4.73 -4.97
N GLY A 64 -19.52 4.81 -6.00
CA GLY A 64 -19.87 3.66 -6.84
C GLY A 64 -20.96 2.79 -6.23
N LEU A 65 -20.75 1.48 -6.17
CA LEU A 65 -21.74 0.52 -5.67
C LEU A 65 -21.94 0.63 -4.15
N THR A 66 -23.07 1.16 -3.73
CA THR A 66 -23.35 1.52 -2.33
C THR A 66 -23.34 0.33 -1.37
N LYS A 67 -23.81 -0.86 -1.83
CA LYS A 67 -23.79 -2.08 -1.01
C LYS A 67 -22.36 -2.47 -0.65
N ASP A 68 -21.50 -2.50 -1.64
CA ASP A 68 -20.10 -2.88 -1.47
C ASP A 68 -19.33 -1.85 -0.65
N ALA A 69 -19.57 -0.56 -0.89
CA ALA A 69 -19.04 0.52 -0.07
C ALA A 69 -19.38 0.34 1.42
N LYS A 70 -20.62 -0.06 1.75
CA LYS A 70 -21.04 -0.35 3.14
C LYS A 70 -20.30 -1.57 3.70
N THR A 71 -20.18 -2.65 2.92
CA THR A 71 -19.52 -3.89 3.31
C THR A 71 -18.04 -3.67 3.65
N PHE A 72 -17.34 -2.90 2.81
CA PHE A 72 -15.91 -2.68 2.99
C PHE A 72 -15.53 -1.50 3.89
N ARG A 73 -16.48 -0.65 4.31
CA ARG A 73 -16.20 0.48 5.21
C ARG A 73 -15.43 0.12 6.48
N PRO A 74 -15.77 -0.94 7.26
CA PRO A 74 -15.01 -1.31 8.45
C PRO A 74 -13.55 -1.70 8.13
N ILE A 75 -13.33 -2.32 6.97
CA ILE A 75 -12.01 -2.71 6.48
C ILE A 75 -11.19 -1.47 6.14
N ILE A 76 -11.78 -0.52 5.39
CA ILE A 76 -11.15 0.76 5.08
C ILE A 76 -10.76 1.51 6.34
N GLN A 77 -11.66 1.59 7.33
CA GLN A 77 -11.38 2.23 8.62
C GLN A 77 -10.22 1.57 9.37
N ARG A 78 -10.13 0.23 9.33
CA ARG A 78 -9.02 -0.51 9.93
C ARG A 78 -7.70 -0.19 9.20
N HIS A 79 -7.70 -0.17 7.86
CA HIS A 79 -6.52 0.11 7.06
C HIS A 79 -6.07 1.57 7.21
N THR A 80 -6.98 2.53 7.11
CA THR A 80 -6.66 3.96 7.28
C THR A 80 -6.13 4.24 8.68
N LYS A 81 -6.68 3.61 9.73
CA LYS A 81 -6.14 3.69 11.10
C LYS A 81 -4.70 3.15 11.19
N ALA A 82 -4.43 2.01 10.52
CA ALA A 82 -3.08 1.45 10.48
C ALA A 82 -2.11 2.38 9.72
N LEU A 83 -2.52 2.91 8.58
CA LEU A 83 -1.73 3.85 7.79
C LEU A 83 -1.46 5.16 8.55
N THR A 84 -2.46 5.73 9.22
CA THR A 84 -2.31 6.91 10.08
C THR A 84 -1.23 6.71 11.14
N ARG A 85 -1.19 5.53 11.78
CA ARG A 85 -0.20 5.21 12.81
C ARG A 85 1.25 5.35 12.31
N TYR A 86 1.51 5.02 11.06
CA TYR A 86 2.88 5.01 10.50
C TYR A 86 3.20 6.25 9.67
N SER A 87 2.21 6.83 8.97
CA SER A 87 2.38 8.06 8.17
C SER A 87 2.19 9.34 8.97
N ARG A 88 1.43 9.29 10.07
CA ARG A 88 0.90 10.45 10.81
C ARG A 88 -0.07 11.30 9.98
N ILE A 89 -0.50 10.81 8.84
CA ILE A 89 -1.54 11.44 8.02
C ILE A 89 -2.89 10.93 8.49
N GLU A 90 -3.77 11.82 8.92
CA GLU A 90 -5.14 11.48 9.30
C GLU A 90 -5.99 11.22 8.06
N PHE A 91 -6.81 10.17 8.12
CA PHE A 91 -7.85 9.90 7.15
C PHE A 91 -9.21 10.23 7.78
N LYS A 92 -10.00 11.07 7.09
CA LYS A 92 -11.32 11.49 7.55
C LYS A 92 -12.38 11.16 6.49
N GLU A 93 -13.30 10.27 6.83
CA GLU A 93 -14.42 9.99 5.93
C GLU A 93 -15.35 11.21 5.88
N VAL A 94 -15.67 11.65 4.66
CA VAL A 94 -16.67 12.71 4.44
C VAL A 94 -17.96 12.11 3.95
N PRO A 95 -19.11 12.43 4.56
CA PRO A 95 -20.37 11.82 4.21
C PRO A 95 -20.96 12.38 2.91
N GLY A 96 -21.60 11.51 2.15
CA GLY A 96 -22.51 11.86 1.07
C GLY A 96 -21.90 12.64 -0.09
N LYS A 97 -22.61 13.71 -0.50
CA LYS A 97 -22.24 14.59 -1.61
C LYS A 97 -21.41 15.81 -1.20
N ALA A 98 -20.90 15.85 0.03
CA ALA A 98 -20.09 16.96 0.50
C ALA A 98 -18.87 17.15 -0.42
N PRO A 99 -18.60 18.36 -0.92
CA PRO A 99 -17.41 18.62 -1.72
C PRO A 99 -16.16 18.64 -0.85
N GLY A 100 -15.01 18.52 -1.48
CA GLY A 100 -13.74 18.76 -0.81
C GLY A 100 -13.02 17.49 -0.33
N GLU A 101 -13.33 16.34 -0.89
CA GLU A 101 -12.54 15.13 -0.71
C GLU A 101 -11.23 15.19 -1.52
N GLU A 102 -10.15 14.72 -0.94
CA GLU A 102 -8.87 14.49 -1.60
C GLU A 102 -8.77 13.07 -2.17
N LEU A 103 -9.46 12.09 -1.57
CA LEU A 103 -9.43 10.69 -1.99
C LEU A 103 -10.84 10.16 -2.24
N ILE A 104 -11.03 9.50 -3.39
CA ILE A 104 -12.25 8.77 -3.71
C ILE A 104 -11.92 7.29 -3.75
N ILE A 105 -12.67 6.46 -3.01
CA ILE A 105 -12.62 5.00 -3.11
C ILE A 105 -13.88 4.56 -3.84
N TRP A 106 -13.71 4.12 -5.10
CA TRP A 106 -14.79 3.80 -6.01
C TRP A 106 -14.96 2.29 -6.14
N PHE A 107 -16.11 1.80 -5.75
CA PHE A 107 -16.49 0.40 -5.90
C PHE A 107 -17.22 0.18 -7.22
N SER A 108 -16.74 -0.75 -8.04
CA SER A 108 -17.26 -0.99 -9.38
C SER A 108 -17.20 -2.46 -9.76
N LYS A 109 -18.06 -2.86 -10.68
CA LYS A 109 -17.86 -4.06 -11.49
C LYS A 109 -16.78 -3.80 -12.56
N PRO A 110 -16.21 -4.86 -13.18
CA PRO A 110 -15.18 -4.69 -14.21
C PRO A 110 -15.55 -3.71 -15.32
N ASP A 111 -16.79 -3.79 -15.81
CA ASP A 111 -17.27 -2.93 -16.89
C ASP A 111 -17.33 -1.45 -16.53
N GLY A 112 -17.50 -1.14 -15.25
CA GLY A 112 -17.55 0.23 -14.76
C GLY A 112 -16.19 0.85 -14.43
N MET A 113 -15.14 0.03 -14.33
CA MET A 113 -13.80 0.51 -13.91
C MET A 113 -13.19 1.53 -14.88
N LEU A 114 -13.35 1.30 -16.19
CA LEU A 114 -12.93 2.26 -17.23
C LEU A 114 -13.67 3.60 -17.12
N LYS A 115 -14.96 3.55 -16.86
CA LYS A 115 -15.76 4.76 -16.67
C LYS A 115 -15.25 5.54 -15.46
N ALA A 116 -14.93 4.84 -14.37
CA ALA A 116 -14.32 5.45 -13.19
C ALA A 116 -12.96 6.09 -13.50
N ALA A 117 -12.07 5.39 -14.22
CA ALA A 117 -10.77 5.93 -14.62
C ALA A 117 -10.90 7.25 -15.41
N ARG A 118 -11.84 7.32 -16.34
CA ARG A 118 -12.09 8.51 -17.17
C ARG A 118 -12.59 9.75 -16.41
N LEU A 119 -13.04 9.58 -15.17
CA LEU A 119 -13.40 10.74 -14.32
C LEU A 119 -12.18 11.59 -13.96
N LEU A 120 -10.99 10.98 -13.84
CA LEU A 120 -9.77 11.68 -13.46
C LEU A 120 -8.68 11.65 -14.54
N GLU A 121 -8.59 10.60 -15.35
CA GLU A 121 -7.56 10.44 -16.36
C GLU A 121 -8.11 10.78 -17.75
N LYS A 122 -7.31 11.51 -18.56
CA LYS A 122 -7.65 11.88 -19.94
C LYS A 122 -6.81 11.14 -20.98
N ASN A 123 -5.68 10.56 -20.55
CA ASN A 123 -4.82 9.82 -21.45
C ASN A 123 -5.38 8.42 -21.72
N GLU A 124 -5.93 8.20 -22.91
CA GLU A 124 -6.54 6.93 -23.31
C GLU A 124 -5.56 5.75 -23.28
N ARG A 125 -4.25 5.97 -23.41
CA ARG A 125 -3.25 4.91 -23.27
C ARG A 125 -3.19 4.42 -21.81
N VAL A 126 -3.15 5.34 -20.86
CA VAL A 126 -3.18 5.03 -19.42
C VAL A 126 -4.49 4.35 -19.07
N ILE A 127 -5.62 4.90 -19.51
CA ILE A 127 -6.96 4.33 -19.24
C ILE A 127 -7.05 2.89 -19.75
N ARG A 128 -6.62 2.62 -20.99
CA ARG A 128 -6.61 1.24 -21.52
C ARG A 128 -5.71 0.29 -20.75
N ARG A 129 -4.55 0.77 -20.29
CA ARG A 129 -3.66 -0.05 -19.46
C ARG A 129 -4.33 -0.42 -18.13
N LEU A 130 -4.89 0.54 -17.42
CA LEU A 130 -5.63 0.31 -16.17
C LEU A 130 -6.80 -0.67 -16.36
N ALA A 131 -7.45 -0.65 -17.55
CA ALA A 131 -8.52 -1.59 -17.87
C ALA A 131 -8.09 -3.04 -17.97
N GLN A 132 -6.86 -3.28 -18.41
CA GLN A 132 -6.34 -4.63 -18.59
C GLN A 132 -6.14 -5.34 -17.26
N GLU A 133 -5.84 -4.61 -16.21
CA GLU A 133 -5.62 -5.14 -14.86
C GLU A 133 -6.90 -5.76 -14.25
N ARG A 134 -8.08 -5.21 -14.50
CA ARG A 134 -9.41 -5.68 -14.02
C ARG A 134 -9.52 -6.04 -12.54
N THR A 135 -8.58 -5.57 -11.73
CA THR A 135 -8.49 -5.93 -10.32
C THR A 135 -8.80 -4.75 -9.42
N CYS A 136 -7.83 -3.90 -9.28
CA CYS A 136 -7.88 -2.62 -8.60
C CYS A 136 -6.79 -1.74 -9.21
N PHE A 137 -6.92 -0.45 -9.04
CA PHE A 137 -5.89 0.51 -9.41
C PHE A 137 -6.11 1.82 -8.67
N PHE A 138 -5.08 2.63 -8.60
CA PHE A 138 -5.18 4.01 -8.13
C PHE A 138 -4.68 5.00 -9.17
N LEU A 139 -5.15 6.23 -9.04
CA LEU A 139 -4.67 7.41 -9.77
C LEU A 139 -4.38 8.50 -8.75
N THR A 140 -3.25 9.18 -8.89
CA THR A 140 -2.82 10.20 -7.95
C THR A 140 -2.29 11.43 -8.67
N TYR A 141 -2.72 12.60 -8.24
CA TYR A 141 -2.31 13.89 -8.80
C TYR A 141 -1.53 14.70 -7.78
N HIS A 142 -0.54 15.42 -8.27
CA HIS A 142 0.31 16.25 -7.43
C HIS A 142 0.51 17.66 -8.03
N LEU A 143 0.76 18.61 -7.17
CA LEU A 143 1.24 19.93 -7.52
C LEU A 143 2.76 20.01 -7.26
N PRO A 144 3.49 20.83 -8.06
CA PRO A 144 4.88 21.10 -7.74
C PRO A 144 5.07 21.63 -6.33
N PRO A 145 6.17 21.28 -5.67
CA PRO A 145 7.25 20.40 -6.11
C PRO A 145 6.99 18.89 -5.90
N GLY A 146 5.85 18.46 -5.37
CA GLY A 146 5.55 17.03 -5.12
C GLY A 146 4.45 16.81 -4.09
N ARG A 147 3.61 17.82 -3.82
CA ARG A 147 2.46 17.71 -2.92
C ARG A 147 1.33 16.95 -3.61
N LEU A 148 0.95 15.80 -3.06
CA LEU A 148 -0.25 15.08 -3.50
C LEU A 148 -1.50 15.90 -3.13
N VAL A 149 -2.47 15.96 -4.06
CA VAL A 149 -3.67 16.80 -3.91
C VAL A 149 -4.97 16.09 -4.22
N LYS A 150 -4.92 15.03 -5.03
CA LYS A 150 -6.10 14.25 -5.40
C LYS A 150 -5.68 12.80 -5.65
N SER A 151 -6.53 11.87 -5.24
CA SER A 151 -6.39 10.46 -5.57
C SER A 151 -7.74 9.81 -5.80
N MET A 152 -7.76 8.77 -6.63
CA MET A 152 -8.89 7.86 -6.79
C MET A 152 -8.37 6.44 -6.74
N ILE A 153 -9.01 5.62 -5.95
CA ILE A 153 -8.83 4.17 -5.89
C ILE A 153 -10.06 3.53 -6.50
N VAL A 154 -9.89 2.62 -7.44
CA VAL A 154 -10.99 1.88 -8.07
C VAL A 154 -10.84 0.41 -7.71
N ILE A 155 -11.90 -0.15 -7.14
CA ILE A 155 -11.95 -1.51 -6.62
C ILE A 155 -12.96 -2.34 -7.39
N ASN A 156 -12.52 -3.45 -7.96
CA ASN A 156 -13.41 -4.46 -8.53
C ASN A 156 -14.03 -5.31 -7.42
N VAL A 157 -15.36 -5.23 -7.29
CA VAL A 157 -16.11 -5.93 -6.23
C VAL A 157 -16.53 -7.36 -6.60
N GLU A 158 -16.31 -7.80 -7.83
CA GLU A 158 -16.60 -9.18 -8.27
C GLU A 158 -15.46 -10.16 -7.94
N ARG A 159 -14.46 -9.69 -7.20
CA ARG A 159 -13.36 -10.52 -6.71
C ARG A 159 -13.70 -11.17 -5.37
N GLU A 160 -12.95 -12.23 -5.09
CA GLU A 160 -12.96 -12.86 -3.78
C GLU A 160 -12.70 -11.82 -2.67
N PHE A 161 -13.40 -11.95 -1.55
CA PHE A 161 -13.37 -10.97 -0.44
C PHE A 161 -11.96 -10.67 0.07
N ALA A 162 -11.15 -11.72 0.27
CA ALA A 162 -9.77 -11.57 0.74
C ALA A 162 -8.88 -10.81 -0.24
N LEU A 163 -9.10 -10.99 -1.55
CA LEU A 163 -8.39 -10.25 -2.59
C LEU A 163 -8.82 -8.79 -2.67
N THR A 164 -10.11 -8.52 -2.45
CA THR A 164 -10.63 -7.15 -2.37
C THR A 164 -10.09 -6.42 -1.14
N GLU A 165 -9.97 -7.11 0.00
CA GLU A 165 -9.33 -6.56 1.20
C GLU A 165 -7.85 -6.25 0.98
N HIS A 166 -7.11 -7.16 0.31
CA HIS A 166 -5.73 -6.92 -0.08
C HIS A 166 -5.60 -5.68 -0.97
N CYS A 167 -6.37 -5.61 -2.07
CA CYS A 167 -6.43 -4.46 -2.96
C CYS A 167 -6.67 -3.14 -2.20
N LEU A 168 -7.62 -3.11 -1.27
CA LEU A 168 -7.88 -1.90 -0.48
C LEU A 168 -6.66 -1.44 0.31
N LEU A 169 -5.92 -2.37 0.92
CA LEU A 169 -4.70 -2.01 1.67
C LEU A 169 -3.57 -1.57 0.74
N GLU A 170 -3.39 -2.27 -0.38
CA GLU A 170 -2.39 -1.99 -1.40
C GLU A 170 -2.58 -0.58 -1.98
N GLU A 171 -3.75 -0.31 -2.58
CA GLU A 171 -4.05 0.97 -3.24
C GLU A 171 -4.05 2.16 -2.26
N LEU A 172 -4.53 1.95 -1.03
CA LEU A 172 -4.45 2.96 0.03
C LEU A 172 -2.98 3.28 0.39
N SER A 173 -2.11 2.26 0.42
CA SER A 173 -0.70 2.43 0.74
C SER A 173 0.05 3.12 -0.40
N GLN A 174 -0.23 2.74 -1.63
CA GLN A 174 0.37 3.34 -2.83
C GLN A 174 -0.07 4.79 -3.02
N SER A 175 -1.35 5.08 -2.75
CA SER A 175 -1.88 6.45 -2.82
C SER A 175 -1.23 7.43 -1.84
N LEU A 176 -0.48 6.95 -0.84
CA LEU A 176 0.33 7.78 0.05
C LEU A 176 1.59 8.35 -0.61
N GLY A 177 1.95 7.91 -1.81
CA GLY A 177 3.16 8.34 -2.54
C GLY A 177 4.24 7.24 -2.64
N LEU A 178 3.82 5.99 -2.58
CA LEU A 178 4.62 4.78 -2.78
C LEU A 178 4.07 4.00 -3.99
N PRO A 179 4.12 4.56 -5.22
CA PRO A 179 3.26 4.17 -6.32
C PRO A 179 3.69 2.94 -7.10
N ASN A 180 4.71 2.22 -6.68
CA ASN A 180 5.23 1.10 -7.47
C ASN A 180 5.19 -0.22 -6.71
N ASP A 181 5.02 -1.30 -7.44
CA ASP A 181 5.17 -2.67 -6.95
C ASP A 181 6.48 -3.29 -7.38
N SER A 182 6.90 -4.33 -6.66
CA SER A 182 8.07 -5.11 -7.06
C SER A 182 8.06 -6.49 -6.40
N PRO A 183 8.29 -7.56 -7.19
CA PRO A 183 8.44 -8.90 -6.64
C PRO A 183 9.71 -9.07 -5.79
N LEU A 184 10.61 -8.09 -5.80
CA LEU A 184 11.83 -8.08 -4.99
C LEU A 184 11.56 -7.69 -3.54
N VAL A 185 10.45 -6.99 -3.27
CA VAL A 185 10.08 -6.47 -1.95
C VAL A 185 9.14 -7.45 -1.26
N THR A 186 9.67 -8.38 -0.48
CA THR A 186 8.88 -9.45 0.17
C THR A 186 9.34 -9.73 1.60
N PRO A 187 8.42 -10.00 2.57
CA PRO A 187 6.97 -9.88 2.43
C PRO A 187 6.52 -8.42 2.46
N SER A 188 5.64 -8.01 1.54
CA SER A 188 5.19 -6.62 1.42
C SER A 188 3.84 -6.49 0.74
N ILE A 189 3.08 -5.45 1.12
CA ILE A 189 1.88 -5.04 0.41
C ILE A 189 2.19 -4.52 -1.01
N PHE A 190 3.42 -4.12 -1.26
CA PHE A 190 3.95 -3.68 -2.56
C PHE A 190 4.54 -4.82 -3.39
N ASN A 191 4.08 -6.05 -3.16
CA ASN A 191 4.49 -7.23 -3.91
C ASN A 191 3.27 -7.92 -4.51
N THR A 192 3.19 -7.96 -5.82
CA THR A 192 2.07 -8.55 -6.56
C THR A 192 1.81 -10.04 -6.25
N ARG A 193 2.77 -10.74 -5.64
CA ARG A 193 2.66 -12.15 -5.24
C ARG A 193 2.21 -12.34 -3.81
N ASP A 194 2.47 -11.35 -2.94
CA ASP A 194 2.10 -11.38 -1.53
C ASP A 194 0.67 -10.82 -1.38
N ARG A 195 -0.24 -11.59 -0.81
CA ARG A 195 -1.64 -11.17 -0.64
C ARG A 195 -1.92 -10.78 0.80
N LEU A 196 -1.18 -9.78 1.27
CA LEU A 196 -1.27 -9.34 2.66
C LEU A 196 -2.53 -8.49 2.90
N THR A 197 -3.16 -8.70 4.05
CA THR A 197 -4.25 -7.85 4.56
C THR A 197 -3.83 -7.02 5.77
N LYS A 198 -2.52 -7.04 6.09
CA LYS A 198 -1.90 -6.24 7.15
C LYS A 198 -0.52 -5.80 6.70
N LEU A 199 -0.13 -4.58 7.10
CA LEU A 199 1.20 -4.06 6.81
C LEU A 199 2.31 -4.94 7.40
N SER A 200 3.26 -5.34 6.58
CA SER A 200 4.47 -6.05 6.97
C SER A 200 5.44 -5.14 7.75
N PHE A 201 6.55 -5.69 8.20
CA PHE A 201 7.64 -4.88 8.75
C PHE A 201 8.20 -3.90 7.71
N ILE A 202 8.41 -4.38 6.48
CA ILE A 202 8.94 -3.57 5.37
C ILE A 202 8.02 -2.39 5.09
N ASP A 203 6.71 -2.64 4.92
CA ASP A 203 5.72 -1.60 4.62
C ASP A 203 5.71 -0.49 5.68
N LYS A 204 5.75 -0.88 6.96
CA LYS A 204 5.80 0.07 8.08
C LYS A 204 7.05 0.94 8.03
N VAL A 205 8.20 0.37 7.69
CA VAL A 205 9.45 1.11 7.54
C VAL A 205 9.36 2.07 6.36
N LEU A 206 8.89 1.61 5.19
CA LEU A 206 8.79 2.45 3.99
C LEU A 206 7.84 3.64 4.21
N ILE A 207 6.65 3.39 4.79
CA ILE A 207 5.66 4.45 5.09
C ILE A 207 6.23 5.45 6.11
N ARG A 208 6.83 4.98 7.23
CA ARG A 208 7.46 5.86 8.22
C ARG A 208 8.57 6.70 7.62
N THR A 209 9.36 6.11 6.74
CA THR A 209 10.46 6.80 6.05
C THR A 209 9.94 7.89 5.13
N LEU A 210 8.90 7.61 4.31
CA LEU A 210 8.31 8.60 3.42
C LEU A 210 7.76 9.80 4.21
N TYR A 211 7.16 9.55 5.37
CA TYR A 211 6.53 10.57 6.20
C TYR A 211 7.41 11.13 7.32
N ASP A 212 8.70 10.76 7.35
CA ASP A 212 9.66 11.43 8.24
C ASP A 212 9.72 12.93 7.91
N PRO A 213 9.70 13.83 8.90
CA PRO A 213 9.72 15.28 8.69
C PRO A 213 10.93 15.79 7.90
N ARG A 214 12.03 15.07 7.92
CA ARG A 214 13.26 15.42 7.17
C ARG A 214 13.12 15.20 5.67
N LEU A 215 12.28 14.25 5.25
CA LEU A 215 12.05 13.94 3.85
C LEU A 215 10.92 14.81 3.30
N LYS A 216 11.23 15.94 2.70
CA LYS A 216 10.24 16.89 2.18
C LYS A 216 9.68 16.47 0.82
N ALA A 217 8.40 16.82 0.55
CA ALA A 217 7.85 16.72 -0.80
C ALA A 217 8.70 17.55 -1.79
N GLY A 218 8.93 17.01 -2.98
CA GLY A 218 9.78 17.65 -3.99
C GLY A 218 11.28 17.38 -3.84
N THR A 219 11.72 16.74 -2.74
CA THR A 219 13.15 16.38 -2.61
C THR A 219 13.59 15.50 -3.78
N PRO A 220 14.63 15.90 -4.56
CA PRO A 220 15.11 15.12 -5.69
C PRO A 220 15.60 13.73 -5.24
N LYS A 221 15.37 12.71 -6.07
CA LYS A 221 15.66 11.28 -5.77
C LYS A 221 17.05 11.07 -5.16
N LYS A 222 18.12 11.63 -5.74
CA LYS A 222 19.50 11.46 -5.26
C LYS A 222 19.68 11.98 -3.82
N LEU A 223 19.10 13.14 -3.50
CA LEU A 223 19.15 13.73 -2.17
C LEU A 223 18.25 12.94 -1.20
N ALA A 224 17.05 12.58 -1.65
CA ALA A 224 16.10 11.80 -0.87
C ALA A 224 16.71 10.49 -0.39
N LEU A 225 17.38 9.72 -1.25
CA LEU A 225 17.98 8.43 -0.87
C LEU A 225 19.09 8.56 0.19
N ARG A 226 19.82 9.68 0.23
CA ARG A 226 20.77 9.95 1.33
C ARG A 226 20.03 10.16 2.67
N GLN A 227 18.93 10.94 2.65
CA GLN A 227 18.11 11.15 3.84
C GLN A 227 17.40 9.85 4.28
N VAL A 228 16.84 9.11 3.33
CA VAL A 228 16.22 7.79 3.54
C VAL A 228 17.15 6.83 4.27
N ARG A 229 18.41 6.76 3.87
CA ARG A 229 19.42 5.91 4.54
C ARG A 229 19.59 6.27 6.02
N ALA A 230 19.70 7.55 6.33
CA ALA A 230 19.83 8.01 7.71
C ALA A 230 18.56 7.68 8.54
N ILE A 231 17.38 7.95 7.98
CA ILE A 231 16.09 7.67 8.61
C ILE A 231 15.94 6.16 8.89
N ILE A 232 16.16 5.31 7.88
CA ILE A 232 16.02 3.85 8.03
C ILE A 232 17.00 3.31 9.06
N LYS A 233 18.24 3.81 9.09
CA LYS A 233 19.23 3.40 10.08
C LYS A 233 18.78 3.68 11.52
N GLU A 234 18.10 4.78 11.76
CA GLU A 234 17.52 5.13 13.07
C GLU A 234 16.31 4.23 13.39
N LEU A 235 15.39 4.05 12.42
CA LEU A 235 14.22 3.18 12.59
C LEU A 235 14.60 1.72 12.87
N ALA A 236 15.67 1.21 12.24
CA ALA A 236 16.17 -0.14 12.46
C ALA A 236 16.79 -0.34 13.85
N ARG A 237 17.26 0.73 14.49
CA ARG A 237 17.82 0.72 15.86
C ARG A 237 16.75 0.82 16.96
N GLY A 238 15.47 0.92 16.59
CA GLY A 238 14.36 1.00 17.56
C GLY A 238 14.18 2.36 18.24
N LYS A 239 14.71 3.43 17.61
CA LYS A 239 14.48 4.82 18.05
C LYS A 239 13.25 5.44 17.37
#